data_1af776b0987866bf0762fd554c3b1b4e
#
_entry.id   1af776b0987866bf0762fd554c3b1b4e
#
_cell.length_a   1.000
_cell.length_b   1.000
_cell.length_c   1.000
_cell.angle_alpha   90.00
_cell.angle_beta   90.00
_cell.angle_gamma   90.00
#
_symmetry.space_group_name_H-M   'P 1'
#
loop_
_entity.id
_entity.type
_entity.pdbx_description
1 polymer ?
#
loop_
_entity_poly.entity_id
_entity_poly.type
_entity_poly.pdbx_seq_one_letter_code
_entity_poly.pdbx_strand_id
1 'polypeptide(L)'
;MSTFHIETSIGSTDPAVVIAALHNHELMIKTLCPALVSYAFESGDKATSAVYTVTDKKPIGQTTFKLTLTNTPGGVDSLVNAKPPVGILTIAATWRVADGKLTEDVVIDGNFMMKKVAKGNVEKTHPEQHTKLLEAARA
;
A
#
# COMPACT_ATOMS: atom_id res chain seq x y z
N MET A 1 -2.16 -18.67 -2.60
CA MET A 1 -2.39 -17.23 -2.87
C MET A 1 -3.66 -16.80 -2.16
N SER A 2 -3.60 -15.70 -1.41
CA SER A 2 -4.76 -15.12 -0.73
C SER A 2 -5.11 -13.78 -1.36
N THR A 3 -6.39 -13.49 -1.50
CA THR A 3 -6.86 -12.25 -2.12
C THR A 3 -7.84 -11.52 -1.20
N PHE A 4 -7.90 -10.19 -1.34
CA PHE A 4 -8.81 -9.35 -0.59
C PHE A 4 -9.18 -8.14 -1.45
N HIS A 5 -10.45 -7.74 -1.40
CA HIS A 5 -10.96 -6.60 -2.17
C HIS A 5 -11.63 -5.59 -1.24
N ILE A 6 -11.32 -4.31 -1.44
CA ILE A 6 -11.88 -3.21 -0.65
C ILE A 6 -12.43 -2.15 -1.58
N GLU A 7 -13.62 -1.66 -1.30
CA GLU A 7 -14.23 -0.52 -1.99
C GLU A 7 -14.61 0.56 -0.99
N THR A 8 -14.30 1.81 -1.31
CA THR A 8 -14.65 2.96 -0.47
C THR A 8 -15.18 4.07 -1.37
N SER A 9 -16.35 4.61 -1.03
CA SER A 9 -16.90 5.77 -1.75
C SER A 9 -15.99 6.98 -1.57
N ILE A 10 -15.69 7.70 -2.67
CA ILE A 10 -14.96 8.96 -2.60
C ILE A 10 -15.90 10.17 -2.40
N GLY A 11 -17.22 9.94 -2.39
CA GLY A 11 -18.21 10.98 -2.19
C GLY A 11 -18.13 12.05 -3.28
N SER A 12 -18.08 13.31 -2.86
CA SER A 12 -17.97 14.46 -3.76
C SER A 12 -16.54 14.84 -4.10
N THR A 13 -15.55 14.07 -3.64
CA THR A 13 -14.13 14.36 -3.93
C THR A 13 -13.85 14.12 -5.41
N ASP A 14 -13.12 15.07 -6.05
CA ASP A 14 -12.73 14.95 -7.44
C ASP A 14 -11.82 13.72 -7.63
N PRO A 15 -12.15 12.80 -8.53
CA PRO A 15 -11.31 11.63 -8.82
C PRO A 15 -9.85 12.00 -9.14
N ALA A 16 -9.62 13.09 -9.86
CA ALA A 16 -8.27 13.53 -10.19
C ALA A 16 -7.45 13.88 -8.95
N VAL A 17 -8.07 14.42 -7.91
CA VAL A 17 -7.41 14.75 -6.64
C VAL A 17 -7.02 13.47 -5.90
N VAL A 18 -7.87 12.47 -5.91
CA VAL A 18 -7.58 11.16 -5.29
C VAL A 18 -6.44 10.46 -6.04
N ILE A 19 -6.47 10.47 -7.37
CA ILE A 19 -5.41 9.88 -8.19
C ILE A 19 -4.08 10.57 -7.93
N ALA A 20 -4.07 11.91 -7.84
CA ALA A 20 -2.87 12.66 -7.51
C ALA A 20 -2.30 12.28 -6.13
N ALA A 21 -3.17 12.04 -5.15
CA ALA A 21 -2.75 11.56 -3.83
C ALA A 21 -2.12 10.17 -3.92
N LEU A 22 -2.70 9.27 -4.73
CA LEU A 22 -2.13 7.93 -4.96
C LEU A 22 -0.76 8.00 -5.65
N HIS A 23 -0.53 9.00 -6.49
CA HIS A 23 0.76 9.19 -7.17
C HIS A 23 1.82 9.85 -6.28
N ASN A 24 1.43 10.34 -5.11
CA ASN A 24 2.36 10.91 -4.14
C ASN A 24 2.96 9.77 -3.31
N HIS A 25 4.16 9.33 -3.68
CA HIS A 25 4.81 8.17 -3.06
C HIS A 25 5.10 8.37 -1.57
N GLU A 26 5.49 9.58 -1.16
CA GLU A 26 5.70 9.86 0.27
C GLU A 26 4.41 9.67 1.07
N LEU A 27 3.29 10.19 0.56
CA LEU A 27 1.99 10.02 1.18
C LEU A 27 1.59 8.55 1.23
N MET A 28 1.81 7.80 0.14
CA MET A 28 1.50 6.37 0.10
C MET A 28 2.32 5.58 1.13
N ILE A 29 3.62 5.87 1.24
CA ILE A 29 4.47 5.18 2.22
C ILE A 29 3.95 5.44 3.64
N LYS A 30 3.62 6.68 3.97
CA LYS A 30 3.09 7.05 5.29
C LYS A 30 1.71 6.44 5.56
N THR A 31 0.88 6.33 4.51
CA THR A 31 -0.45 5.73 4.61
C THR A 31 -0.37 4.23 4.84
N LEU A 32 0.52 3.54 4.09
CA LEU A 32 0.69 2.10 4.20
C LEU A 32 1.41 1.69 5.49
N CYS A 33 2.21 2.56 6.06
CA CYS A 33 3.08 2.27 7.20
C CYS A 33 2.83 3.26 8.35
N PRO A 34 1.75 3.09 9.13
CA PRO A 34 1.46 4.03 10.24
C PRO A 34 2.54 4.03 11.31
N ALA A 35 3.31 2.95 11.43
CA ALA A 35 4.43 2.85 12.38
C ALA A 35 5.78 3.04 11.69
N LEU A 36 5.83 3.86 10.63
CA LEU A 36 7.02 4.13 9.85
C LEU A 36 8.16 4.67 10.72
N VAL A 37 9.34 4.04 10.62
CA VAL A 37 10.57 4.51 11.25
C VAL A 37 11.37 5.33 10.24
N SER A 38 11.60 4.79 9.04
CA SER A 38 12.35 5.45 7.99
C SER A 38 12.09 4.81 6.64
N TYR A 39 12.38 5.55 5.58
CA TYR A 39 12.40 5.00 4.24
C TYR A 39 13.48 5.70 3.41
N ALA A 40 13.96 5.01 2.39
CA ALA A 40 14.98 5.52 1.48
C ALA A 40 14.61 5.16 0.04
N PHE A 41 14.71 6.14 -0.86
CA PHE A 41 14.58 5.90 -2.29
C PHE A 41 15.78 5.08 -2.77
N GLU A 42 15.55 4.01 -3.51
CA GLU A 42 16.62 3.16 -4.03
C GLU A 42 16.83 3.33 -5.53
N SER A 43 15.77 3.25 -6.31
CA SER A 43 15.88 3.27 -7.76
C SER A 43 14.56 3.65 -8.42
N GLY A 44 14.62 3.93 -9.71
CA GLY A 44 13.46 4.25 -10.52
C GLY A 44 13.19 5.73 -10.63
N ASP A 45 11.95 6.07 -10.94
CA ASP A 45 11.47 7.44 -11.12
C ASP A 45 10.19 7.64 -10.30
N LYS A 46 10.19 8.60 -9.39
CA LYS A 46 9.05 8.89 -8.51
C LYS A 46 7.78 9.29 -9.28
N ALA A 47 7.93 9.75 -10.52
CA ALA A 47 6.80 10.09 -11.38
C ALA A 47 6.18 8.86 -12.08
N THR A 48 6.88 7.75 -12.12
CA THR A 48 6.43 6.54 -12.81
C THR A 48 6.49 5.32 -11.89
N SER A 49 7.65 4.70 -11.75
CA SER A 49 7.82 3.52 -10.92
C SER A 49 9.10 3.63 -10.11
N ALA A 50 9.01 3.50 -8.81
CA ALA A 50 10.14 3.67 -7.91
C ALA A 50 10.16 2.57 -6.84
N VAL A 51 11.37 2.22 -6.41
CA VAL A 51 11.60 1.24 -5.35
C VAL A 51 12.17 1.95 -4.11
N TYR A 52 11.62 1.62 -2.96
CA TYR A 52 12.02 2.16 -1.67
C TYR A 52 12.39 1.04 -0.71
N THR A 53 13.37 1.30 0.15
CA THR A 53 13.60 0.46 1.34
C THR A 53 12.86 1.11 2.50
N VAL A 54 11.94 0.37 3.10
CA VAL A 54 11.07 0.88 4.16
C VAL A 54 11.30 0.10 5.43
N THR A 55 11.44 0.81 6.55
CA THR A 55 11.55 0.22 7.88
C THR A 55 10.38 0.70 8.73
N ASP A 56 9.62 -0.24 9.28
CA ASP A 56 8.53 0.08 10.20
C ASP A 56 8.70 -0.64 11.53
N LYS A 57 8.06 -0.09 12.56
CA LYS A 57 8.12 -0.65 13.91
C LYS A 57 7.04 -1.71 14.07
N LYS A 58 7.43 -2.85 14.65
CA LYS A 58 6.54 -3.94 15.02
C LYS A 58 6.47 -4.05 16.54
N PRO A 59 5.49 -4.78 17.09
CA PRO A 59 5.45 -5.00 18.55
C PRO A 59 6.75 -5.57 19.10
N ILE A 60 7.46 -6.36 18.30
CA ILE A 60 8.79 -6.88 18.66
C ILE A 60 9.75 -6.47 17.55
N GLY A 61 10.57 -5.42 17.81
CA GLY A 61 11.61 -4.98 16.89
C GLY A 61 11.12 -4.17 15.71
N GLN A 62 11.84 -4.25 14.61
CA GLN A 62 11.58 -3.52 13.36
C GLN A 62 11.59 -4.49 12.20
N THR A 63 10.85 -4.14 11.14
CA THR A 63 10.85 -4.89 9.88
C THR A 63 11.27 -3.98 8.75
N THR A 64 12.20 -4.46 7.92
CA THR A 64 12.64 -3.76 6.71
C THR A 64 12.20 -4.54 5.49
N PHE A 65 11.61 -3.85 4.53
CA PHE A 65 11.12 -4.46 3.30
C PHE A 65 11.32 -3.53 2.11
N LYS A 66 11.20 -4.10 0.90
CA LYS A 66 11.19 -3.33 -0.34
C LYS A 66 9.76 -3.00 -0.72
N LEU A 67 9.52 -1.76 -1.06
CA LEU A 67 8.22 -1.29 -1.56
C LEU A 67 8.41 -0.70 -2.94
N THR A 68 7.71 -1.26 -3.93
CA THR A 68 7.67 -0.71 -5.29
C THR A 68 6.33 -0.03 -5.48
N LEU A 69 6.36 1.24 -5.89
CA LEU A 69 5.16 2.02 -6.22
C LEU A 69 5.20 2.37 -7.70
N THR A 70 4.20 1.92 -8.44
CA THR A 70 4.08 2.16 -9.89
C THR A 70 2.82 2.96 -10.17
N ASN A 71 2.98 4.17 -10.68
CA ASN A 71 1.85 5.04 -11.03
C ASN A 71 1.18 4.54 -12.30
N THR A 72 -0.15 4.56 -12.31
CA THR A 72 -0.97 4.24 -13.47
C THR A 72 -1.96 5.38 -13.70
N PRO A 73 -2.58 5.48 -14.90
CA PRO A 73 -3.55 6.55 -15.15
C PRO A 73 -4.72 6.58 -14.16
N GLY A 74 -5.14 5.43 -13.66
CA GLY A 74 -6.28 5.33 -12.74
C GLY A 74 -5.90 5.14 -11.28
N GLY A 75 -4.62 5.14 -10.92
CA GLY A 75 -4.20 4.93 -9.54
C GLY A 75 -2.74 4.56 -9.37
N VAL A 76 -2.47 3.61 -8.50
CA VAL A 76 -1.11 3.15 -8.19
C VAL A 76 -1.12 1.66 -7.89
N ASP A 77 -0.05 0.98 -8.29
CA ASP A 77 0.20 -0.41 -7.90
C ASP A 77 1.28 -0.40 -6.81
N SER A 78 1.06 -1.11 -5.73
CA SER A 78 2.05 -1.29 -4.67
C SER A 78 2.47 -2.74 -4.57
N LEU A 79 3.76 -2.98 -4.38
CA LEU A 79 4.32 -4.31 -4.18
C LEU A 79 5.25 -4.28 -2.98
N VAL A 80 4.89 -5.02 -1.95
CA VAL A 80 5.73 -5.24 -0.78
C VAL A 80 6.47 -6.55 -0.96
N ASN A 81 7.80 -6.52 -0.88
CA ASN A 81 8.65 -7.69 -0.82
C ASN A 81 9.32 -7.73 0.55
N ALA A 82 8.86 -8.62 1.40
CA ALA A 82 9.40 -8.81 2.74
C ALA A 82 10.10 -10.16 2.84
N LYS A 83 11.20 -10.21 3.58
CA LYS A 83 11.92 -11.46 3.87
C LYS A 83 11.80 -11.75 5.37
N PRO A 84 10.70 -12.42 5.79
CA PRO A 84 10.60 -12.85 7.17
C PRO A 84 11.68 -13.90 7.48
N PRO A 85 11.90 -14.26 8.76
CA PRO A 85 12.93 -15.25 9.12
C PRO A 85 12.81 -16.56 8.34
N VAL A 86 11.60 -16.91 7.88
CA VAL A 86 11.35 -18.12 7.08
C VAL A 86 10.60 -17.75 5.82
N GLY A 87 11.25 -17.87 4.65
CA GLY A 87 10.62 -17.69 3.35
C GLY A 87 10.56 -16.25 2.87
N ILE A 88 9.65 -16.00 1.93
CA ILE A 88 9.41 -14.70 1.29
C ILE A 88 7.92 -14.39 1.42
N LEU A 89 7.60 -13.15 1.71
CA LEU A 89 6.22 -12.66 1.73
C LEU A 89 6.09 -11.54 0.71
N THR A 90 5.10 -11.65 -0.19
CA THR A 90 4.76 -10.57 -1.12
C THR A 90 3.32 -10.14 -0.92
N ILE A 91 3.10 -8.83 -0.94
CA ILE A 91 1.77 -8.24 -0.88
C ILE A 91 1.67 -7.27 -2.05
N ALA A 92 0.88 -7.65 -3.07
CA ALA A 92 0.66 -6.82 -4.24
C ALA A 92 -0.74 -6.20 -4.15
N ALA A 93 -0.85 -4.89 -4.29
CA ALA A 93 -2.12 -4.20 -4.25
C ALA A 93 -2.28 -3.30 -5.46
N THR A 94 -3.47 -3.33 -6.04
CA THR A 94 -3.86 -2.49 -7.18
C THR A 94 -4.89 -1.49 -6.68
N TRP A 95 -4.49 -0.21 -6.61
CA TRP A 95 -5.34 0.89 -6.16
C TRP A 95 -5.89 1.63 -7.38
N ARG A 96 -7.20 1.74 -7.49
CA ARG A 96 -7.86 2.40 -8.63
C ARG A 96 -8.98 3.32 -8.18
N VAL A 97 -9.15 4.40 -8.92
CA VAL A 97 -10.28 5.32 -8.74
C VAL A 97 -11.16 5.22 -9.98
N ALA A 98 -12.39 4.77 -9.81
CA ALA A 98 -13.37 4.62 -10.89
C ALA A 98 -14.78 4.60 -10.31
N ASP A 99 -15.75 5.11 -11.07
CA ASP A 99 -17.17 5.05 -10.73
C ASP A 99 -17.51 5.58 -9.33
N GLY A 100 -16.82 6.65 -8.91
CA GLY A 100 -17.04 7.28 -7.61
C GLY A 100 -16.50 6.47 -6.43
N LYS A 101 -15.58 5.54 -6.68
CA LYS A 101 -15.03 4.67 -5.65
C LYS A 101 -13.51 4.59 -5.73
N LEU A 102 -12.90 4.43 -4.56
CA LEU A 102 -11.51 3.99 -4.42
C LEU A 102 -11.55 2.49 -4.18
N THR A 103 -10.97 1.71 -5.08
CA THR A 103 -10.90 0.26 -4.94
C THR A 103 -9.47 -0.21 -4.76
N GLU A 104 -9.31 -1.29 -4.04
CA GLU A 104 -8.01 -1.93 -3.84
C GLU A 104 -8.20 -3.45 -3.94
N ASP A 105 -7.43 -4.08 -4.83
CA ASP A 105 -7.35 -5.53 -4.93
C ASP A 105 -5.99 -5.97 -4.42
N VAL A 106 -5.99 -6.81 -3.41
CA VAL A 106 -4.77 -7.26 -2.73
C VAL A 106 -4.55 -8.74 -3.00
N VAL A 107 -3.32 -9.09 -3.37
CA VAL A 107 -2.87 -10.48 -3.55
C VAL A 107 -1.70 -10.71 -2.61
N ILE A 108 -1.84 -11.71 -1.73
CA ILE A 108 -0.83 -12.05 -0.74
C ILE A 108 -0.27 -13.43 -1.08
N ASP A 109 1.06 -13.52 -1.20
CA ASP A 109 1.75 -14.79 -1.46
C ASP A 109 2.90 -14.97 -0.47
N GLY A 110 3.17 -16.24 -0.12
CA GLY A 110 4.16 -16.62 0.87
C GLY A 110 3.86 -18.00 1.42
N ASN A 111 4.51 -18.41 2.50
CA ASN A 111 4.17 -19.66 3.14
C ASN A 111 2.79 -19.53 3.85
N PHE A 112 2.20 -20.67 4.18
CA PHE A 112 0.83 -20.73 4.73
C PHE A 112 0.63 -19.86 5.97
N MET A 113 1.55 -19.94 6.93
CA MET A 113 1.46 -19.16 8.17
C MET A 113 1.58 -17.67 7.91
N MET A 114 2.53 -17.27 7.08
CA MET A 114 2.75 -15.85 6.74
C MET A 114 1.58 -15.26 5.97
N LYS A 115 1.00 -16.03 5.03
CA LYS A 115 -0.20 -15.58 4.31
C LYS A 115 -1.37 -15.33 5.25
N LYS A 116 -1.59 -16.23 6.21
CA LYS A 116 -2.69 -16.11 7.16
C LYS A 116 -2.55 -14.87 8.03
N VAL A 117 -1.35 -14.64 8.58
CA VAL A 117 -1.06 -13.46 9.40
C VAL A 117 -1.20 -12.18 8.60
N ALA A 118 -0.61 -12.14 7.39
CA ALA A 118 -0.67 -10.97 6.53
C ALA A 118 -2.11 -10.65 6.09
N LYS A 119 -2.90 -11.66 5.74
CA LYS A 119 -4.30 -11.47 5.36
C LYS A 119 -5.11 -10.86 6.50
N GLY A 120 -4.96 -11.35 7.72
CA GLY A 120 -5.62 -10.79 8.88
C GLY A 120 -5.24 -9.34 9.11
N ASN A 121 -3.97 -9.00 8.95
CA ASN A 121 -3.49 -7.62 9.08
C ASN A 121 -4.05 -6.71 7.98
N VAL A 122 -4.06 -7.17 6.72
CA VAL A 122 -4.60 -6.41 5.58
C VAL A 122 -6.10 -6.14 5.78
N GLU A 123 -6.87 -7.14 6.15
CA GLU A 123 -8.31 -7.00 6.39
C GLU A 123 -8.61 -5.96 7.48
N LYS A 124 -7.73 -5.88 8.49
CA LYS A 124 -7.88 -4.94 9.60
C LYS A 124 -7.43 -3.52 9.25
N THR A 125 -6.31 -3.38 8.53
CA THR A 125 -5.62 -2.09 8.36
C THR A 125 -5.92 -1.37 7.06
N HIS A 126 -6.12 -2.08 5.96
CA HIS A 126 -6.30 -1.43 4.65
C HIS A 126 -7.58 -0.59 4.53
N PRO A 127 -8.73 -0.96 5.12
CA PRO A 127 -9.88 -0.05 5.13
C PRO A 127 -9.58 1.30 5.80
N GLU A 128 -8.79 1.30 6.87
CA GLU A 128 -8.35 2.53 7.54
C GLU A 128 -7.39 3.32 6.64
N GLN A 129 -6.57 2.64 5.86
CA GLN A 129 -5.67 3.30 4.90
C GLN A 129 -6.45 4.05 3.83
N HIS A 130 -7.56 3.49 3.34
CA HIS A 130 -8.46 4.20 2.41
C HIS A 130 -8.98 5.49 3.03
N THR A 131 -9.43 5.43 4.27
CA THR A 131 -9.94 6.60 4.99
C THR A 131 -8.86 7.68 5.13
N LYS A 132 -7.66 7.30 5.54
CA LYS A 132 -6.54 8.22 5.71
C LYS A 132 -6.10 8.86 4.39
N LEU A 133 -6.04 8.06 3.32
CA LEU A 133 -5.69 8.56 2.01
C LEU A 133 -6.71 9.60 1.53
N LEU A 134 -8.00 9.32 1.68
CA LEU A 134 -9.06 10.23 1.27
C LEU A 134 -9.07 11.51 2.10
N GLU A 135 -8.81 11.43 3.40
CA GLU A 135 -8.66 12.61 4.26
C GLU A 135 -7.50 13.49 3.79
N ALA A 136 -6.36 12.89 3.49
CA ALA A 136 -5.20 13.61 2.97
C ALA A 136 -5.47 14.23 1.61
N ALA A 137 -6.20 13.56 0.73
CA ALA A 137 -6.55 14.07 -0.60
C ALA A 137 -7.48 15.29 -0.51
N ARG A 138 -8.32 15.36 0.52
CA ARG A 138 -9.27 16.46 0.75
C ARG A 138 -8.66 17.65 1.47
N ALA A 139 -7.49 17.46 2.03
CA ALA A 139 -6.83 18.51 2.82
C ALA A 139 -6.31 19.68 1.97
#